data_91170f2d3676792443208057a42d0ff9
#
_entry.id   91170f2d3676792443208057a42d0ff9
#
_cell.length_a   1.000
_cell.length_b   1.000
_cell.length_c   1.000
_cell.angle_alpha   90.00
_cell.angle_beta   90.00
_cell.angle_gamma   90.00
#
_symmetry.space_group_name_H-M   'P 1'
#
loop_
_entity.id
_entity.type
_entity.pdbx_description
1 polymer ?
#
loop_
_entity_poly.entity_id
_entity_poly.type
_entity_poly.pdbx_seq_one_letter_code
_entity_poly.pdbx_strand_id
1 'polypeptide(L)'
;MGVCLDTCHSFAAGYDLSSELACERTFEEFDREVGFEYLRGMHLNDALRPLGSRIDRHTPLGEGQIGWDCFRFIARDNRFDDLPLILETPDESRWAEEIAILNKFANE
;
A
#
# COMPACT_ATOMS: atom_id res chain seq x y z
N MET A 1 -8.78 13.28 -14.99
CA MET A 1 -9.30 12.42 -13.91
C MET A 1 -8.15 11.66 -13.27
N GLY A 2 -8.16 11.55 -11.96
CA GLY A 2 -7.11 10.84 -11.22
C GLY A 2 -7.70 9.96 -10.15
N VAL A 3 -6.92 8.94 -9.73
CA VAL A 3 -7.30 7.98 -8.70
C VAL A 3 -6.27 8.01 -7.58
N CYS A 4 -6.71 7.94 -6.34
CA CYS A 4 -5.87 7.75 -5.18
C CYS A 4 -6.22 6.40 -4.56
N LEU A 5 -5.22 5.51 -4.41
CA LEU A 5 -5.43 4.20 -3.80
C LEU A 5 -5.02 4.21 -2.34
N ASP A 6 -5.80 3.54 -1.51
CA ASP A 6 -5.48 3.28 -0.11
C ASP A 6 -5.27 1.78 0.05
N THR A 7 -4.11 1.37 0.54
CA THR A 7 -3.77 -0.06 0.66
C THR A 7 -4.68 -0.79 1.64
N CYS A 8 -5.02 -0.18 2.76
CA CYS A 8 -5.92 -0.78 3.74
C CYS A 8 -7.33 -0.93 3.17
N HIS A 9 -7.85 0.13 2.55
CA HIS A 9 -9.18 0.11 1.95
C HIS A 9 -9.28 -0.96 0.86
N SER A 10 -8.27 -1.04 -0.02
CA SER A 10 -8.23 -2.04 -1.09
C SER A 10 -8.21 -3.46 -0.54
N PHE A 11 -7.41 -3.69 0.50
CA PHE A 11 -7.33 -5.00 1.15
C PHE A 11 -8.67 -5.38 1.79
N ALA A 12 -9.30 -4.43 2.47
CA ALA A 12 -10.62 -4.65 3.08
C ALA A 12 -11.68 -4.94 2.03
N ALA A 13 -11.56 -4.37 0.84
CA ALA A 13 -12.47 -4.58 -0.27
C ALA A 13 -12.26 -5.92 -0.99
N GLY A 14 -11.18 -6.65 -0.70
CA GLY A 14 -10.94 -7.98 -1.25
C GLY A 14 -9.75 -8.09 -2.20
N TYR A 15 -8.94 -7.04 -2.34
CA TYR A 15 -7.74 -7.07 -3.18
C TYR A 15 -6.54 -7.45 -2.34
N ASP A 16 -6.02 -8.66 -2.55
CA ASP A 16 -4.95 -9.21 -1.74
C ASP A 16 -3.62 -8.46 -1.96
N LEU A 17 -3.01 -8.02 -0.87
CA LEU A 17 -1.72 -7.34 -0.85
C LEU A 17 -0.78 -7.99 0.18
N SER A 18 -1.08 -9.20 0.61
CA SER A 18 -0.37 -9.84 1.73
C SER A 18 0.94 -10.52 1.35
N SER A 19 1.32 -10.49 0.08
CA SER A 19 2.60 -11.05 -0.39
C SER A 19 3.04 -10.30 -1.64
N GLU A 20 4.29 -10.50 -2.03
CA GLU A 20 4.81 -9.89 -3.27
C GLU A 20 4.02 -10.36 -4.49
N LEU A 21 3.73 -11.66 -4.57
CA LEU A 21 2.95 -12.21 -5.68
C LEU A 21 1.53 -11.65 -5.70
N ALA A 22 0.90 -11.54 -4.55
CA ALA A 22 -0.43 -10.96 -4.45
C ALA A 22 -0.42 -9.49 -4.90
N CYS A 23 0.60 -8.73 -4.53
CA CYS A 23 0.76 -7.35 -4.99
C CYS A 23 0.92 -7.27 -6.50
N GLU A 24 1.76 -8.12 -7.08
CA GLU A 24 1.94 -8.15 -8.54
C GLU A 24 0.60 -8.36 -9.25
N ARG A 25 -0.20 -9.31 -8.78
CA ARG A 25 -1.48 -9.63 -9.38
C ARG A 25 -2.49 -8.50 -9.20
N THR A 26 -2.56 -7.92 -8.01
CA THR A 26 -3.50 -6.85 -7.71
C THR A 26 -3.19 -5.59 -8.52
N PHE A 27 -1.92 -5.20 -8.61
CA PHE A 27 -1.54 -4.01 -9.37
C PHE A 27 -1.60 -4.26 -10.88
N GLU A 28 -1.37 -5.47 -11.34
CA GLU A 28 -1.58 -5.82 -12.73
C GLU A 28 -3.05 -5.70 -13.12
N GLU A 29 -3.95 -6.16 -12.24
CA GLU A 29 -5.39 -5.99 -12.44
C GLU A 29 -5.78 -4.52 -12.45
N PHE A 30 -5.23 -3.72 -11.53
CA PHE A 30 -5.45 -2.27 -11.51
C PHE A 30 -5.04 -1.63 -12.83
N ASP A 31 -3.86 -1.99 -13.34
CA ASP A 31 -3.35 -1.43 -14.59
C ASP A 31 -4.26 -1.79 -15.77
N ARG A 32 -4.77 -3.01 -15.80
CA ARG A 32 -5.67 -3.47 -16.86
C ARG A 32 -7.04 -2.80 -16.80
N GLU A 33 -7.59 -2.62 -15.58
CA GLU A 33 -8.96 -2.11 -15.41
C GLU A 33 -9.03 -0.58 -15.36
N VAL A 34 -8.02 0.07 -14.84
CA VAL A 34 -7.98 1.52 -14.65
C VAL A 34 -6.82 2.16 -15.40
N GLY A 35 -5.61 1.67 -15.17
CA GLY A 35 -4.37 2.18 -15.75
C GLY A 35 -3.56 3.00 -14.78
N PHE A 36 -2.26 2.68 -14.68
CA PHE A 36 -1.32 3.43 -13.82
C PHE A 36 -1.24 4.90 -14.21
N GLU A 37 -1.53 5.23 -15.46
CA GLU A 37 -1.53 6.61 -15.95
C GLU A 37 -2.52 7.51 -15.20
N TYR A 38 -3.55 6.91 -14.59
CA TYR A 38 -4.56 7.64 -13.82
C TYR A 38 -4.24 7.69 -12.32
N LEU A 39 -3.21 6.96 -11.87
CA LEU A 39 -2.84 6.94 -10.45
C LEU A 39 -2.12 8.24 -10.10
N ARG A 40 -2.65 8.98 -9.12
CA ARG A 40 -2.13 10.28 -8.72
C ARG A 40 -1.51 10.30 -7.32
N GLY A 41 -1.69 9.25 -6.55
CA GLY A 41 -1.14 9.13 -5.20
C GLY A 41 -1.64 7.89 -4.53
N MET A 42 -1.03 7.56 -3.40
CA MET A 42 -1.42 6.42 -2.58
C MET A 42 -1.36 6.78 -1.10
N HIS A 43 -2.30 6.23 -0.35
CA HIS A 43 -2.23 6.21 1.10
C HIS A 43 -1.71 4.84 1.53
N LEU A 44 -0.63 4.83 2.28
CA LEU A 44 0.02 3.60 2.73
C LEU A 44 -0.39 3.31 4.16
N ASN A 45 -1.20 2.27 4.34
CA ASN A 45 -1.69 1.83 5.64
C ASN A 45 -1.71 0.31 5.69
N ASP A 46 -1.33 -0.27 6.82
CA ASP A 46 -1.58 -1.69 7.02
C ASP A 46 -3.02 -1.87 7.50
N ALA A 47 -3.51 -3.09 7.44
CA ALA A 47 -4.90 -3.40 7.75
C ALA A 47 -5.00 -4.23 9.03
N LEU A 48 -5.81 -3.75 9.98
CA LEU A 48 -6.05 -4.48 11.23
C LEU A 48 -6.91 -5.71 11.00
N ARG A 49 -7.83 -5.65 10.04
CA ARG A 49 -8.81 -6.70 9.78
C ARG A 49 -8.43 -7.55 8.55
N PRO A 50 -8.97 -8.78 8.44
CA PRO A 50 -8.62 -9.68 7.35
C PRO A 50 -9.04 -9.19 5.95
N LEU A 51 -8.45 -9.82 4.95
CA LEU A 51 -8.78 -9.59 3.54
C LEU A 51 -10.29 -9.76 3.32
N GLY A 52 -10.88 -8.78 2.63
CA GLY A 52 -12.30 -8.84 2.28
C GLY A 52 -13.26 -8.61 3.44
N SER A 53 -12.76 -8.16 4.60
CA SER A 53 -13.60 -7.92 5.79
C SER A 53 -14.60 -6.78 5.61
N ARG A 54 -14.32 -5.88 4.67
CA ARG A 54 -15.07 -4.63 4.46
C ARG A 54 -15.02 -3.69 5.65
N ILE A 55 -14.03 -3.85 6.51
CA ILE A 55 -13.78 -2.98 7.66
C ILE A 55 -12.44 -2.29 7.43
N ASP A 56 -12.50 -0.98 7.14
CA ASP A 56 -11.32 -0.18 6.87
C ASP A 56 -10.75 0.36 8.19
N ARG A 57 -9.81 -0.40 8.76
CA ARG A 57 -9.14 -0.06 10.01
C ARG A 57 -7.65 -0.06 9.80
N HIS A 58 -7.03 1.09 9.92
CA HIS A 58 -5.60 1.26 9.74
C HIS A 58 -4.83 0.76 10.95
N THR A 59 -3.63 0.23 10.71
CA THR A 59 -2.66 -0.11 11.75
C THR A 59 -1.27 0.24 11.24
N PRO A 60 -0.25 0.38 12.11
CA PRO A 60 1.10 0.69 11.65
C PRO A 60 1.62 -0.32 10.64
N LEU A 61 2.48 0.16 9.72
CA LEU A 61 3.03 -0.68 8.66
C LEU A 61 3.76 -1.90 9.25
N GLY A 62 3.49 -3.07 8.71
CA GLY A 62 4.10 -4.31 9.13
C GLY A 62 3.43 -4.98 10.33
N GLU A 63 2.46 -4.33 10.97
CA GLU A 63 1.79 -4.86 12.15
C GLU A 63 0.39 -5.42 11.86
N GLY A 64 -0.05 -5.35 10.61
CA GLY A 64 -1.37 -5.80 10.23
C GLY A 64 -1.38 -7.03 9.34
N GLN A 65 -2.52 -7.24 8.72
CA GLN A 65 -2.77 -8.40 7.85
C GLN A 65 -2.08 -8.29 6.49
N ILE A 66 -1.70 -7.08 6.08
CA ILE A 66 -0.99 -6.86 4.81
C ILE A 66 0.49 -7.23 4.96
N GLY A 67 1.18 -6.67 5.96
CA GLY A 67 2.60 -6.94 6.20
C GLY A 67 3.54 -6.08 5.34
N TRP A 68 4.84 -6.17 5.66
CA TRP A 68 5.86 -5.33 5.02
C TRP A 68 6.11 -5.62 3.55
N ASP A 69 5.84 -6.85 3.06
CA ASP A 69 6.14 -7.21 1.68
C ASP A 69 5.43 -6.31 0.66
N CYS A 70 4.19 -5.91 0.95
CA CYS A 70 3.45 -4.96 0.11
C CYS A 70 4.18 -3.62 0.00
N PHE A 71 4.61 -3.08 1.12
CA PHE A 71 5.22 -1.75 1.17
C PHE A 71 6.62 -1.76 0.56
N ARG A 72 7.34 -2.87 0.71
CA ARG A 72 8.60 -3.08 0.03
C ARG A 72 8.39 -3.14 -1.49
N PHE A 73 7.37 -3.85 -1.94
CA PHE A 73 7.00 -3.93 -3.35
C PHE A 73 6.74 -2.54 -3.93
N ILE A 74 5.90 -1.76 -3.25
CA ILE A 74 5.56 -0.40 -3.69
C ILE A 74 6.79 0.50 -3.73
N ALA A 75 7.64 0.43 -2.70
CA ALA A 75 8.82 1.29 -2.61
C ALA A 75 9.84 0.99 -3.71
N ARG A 76 9.90 -0.25 -4.20
CA ARG A 76 10.89 -0.69 -5.20
C ARG A 76 10.39 -0.67 -6.64
N ASP A 77 9.09 -0.64 -6.85
CA ASP A 77 8.52 -0.69 -8.20
C ASP A 77 8.51 0.70 -8.81
N ASN A 78 9.18 0.87 -9.95
CA ASN A 78 9.32 2.16 -10.59
C ASN A 78 8.00 2.75 -11.12
N ARG A 79 6.94 1.95 -11.22
CA ARG A 79 5.62 2.47 -11.61
C ARG A 79 5.02 3.40 -10.57
N PHE A 80 5.53 3.35 -9.33
CA PHE A 80 5.09 4.23 -8.24
C PHE A 80 6.04 5.42 -8.02
N ASP A 81 7.09 5.56 -8.84
CA ASP A 81 8.01 6.68 -8.76
C ASP A 81 7.27 8.00 -9.02
N ASP A 82 7.69 9.04 -8.31
CA ASP A 82 7.12 10.38 -8.41
C ASP A 82 5.66 10.51 -7.97
N LEU A 83 5.08 9.45 -7.37
CA LEU A 83 3.76 9.52 -6.78
C LEU A 83 3.85 9.91 -5.31
N PRO A 84 2.98 10.81 -4.83
CA PRO A 84 2.86 11.05 -3.39
C PRO A 84 2.42 9.78 -2.68
N LEU A 85 3.22 9.34 -1.72
CA LEU A 85 2.91 8.19 -0.87
C LEU A 85 2.72 8.72 0.55
N ILE A 86 1.49 8.70 1.02
CA ILE A 86 1.09 9.36 2.27
C ILE A 86 0.73 8.32 3.33
N LEU A 87 1.33 8.44 4.51
CA LEU A 87 1.00 7.60 5.65
C LEU A 87 -0.21 8.16 6.39
N GLU A 88 -1.15 7.27 6.72
CA GLU A 88 -2.29 7.61 7.56
C GLU A 88 -2.42 6.61 8.70
N THR A 89 -1.30 6.00 9.07
CA THR A 89 -1.27 5.04 10.17
C THR A 89 -1.58 5.74 11.50
N PRO A 90 -2.20 5.02 12.46
CA PRO A 90 -2.78 5.68 13.64
C PRO A 90 -1.77 6.17 14.68
N ASP A 91 -0.52 5.72 14.63
CA ASP A 91 0.50 6.09 15.60
C ASP A 91 1.51 7.06 14.99
N GLU A 92 1.30 8.37 15.19
CA GLU A 92 2.17 9.42 14.64
C GLU A 92 3.62 9.30 15.12
N SER A 93 3.83 8.77 16.33
CA SER A 93 5.19 8.62 16.86
C SER A 93 6.05 7.65 16.06
N ARG A 94 5.43 6.84 15.21
CA ARG A 94 6.11 5.84 14.39
C ARG A 94 6.30 6.28 12.93
N TRP A 95 5.73 7.40 12.52
CA TRP A 95 5.78 7.82 11.11
C TRP A 95 7.21 8.00 10.61
N ALA A 96 8.08 8.62 11.39
CA ALA A 96 9.48 8.82 10.99
C ALA A 96 10.20 7.49 10.77
N GLU A 97 9.96 6.50 11.63
CA GLU A 97 10.51 5.16 11.51
C GLU A 97 9.96 4.45 10.26
N GLU A 98 8.65 4.55 10.03
CA GLU A 98 8.01 3.96 8.87
C GLU A 98 8.56 4.54 7.56
N ILE A 99 8.73 5.85 7.50
CA ILE A 99 9.32 6.52 6.34
C ILE A 99 10.76 6.06 6.12
N ALA A 100 11.54 5.94 7.19
CA ALA A 100 12.92 5.47 7.10
C ALA A 100 13.01 4.06 6.54
N ILE A 101 12.12 3.17 6.95
CA ILE A 101 12.06 1.80 6.43
C ILE A 101 11.68 1.78 4.95
N LEU A 102 10.68 2.59 4.55
CA LEU A 102 10.28 2.70 3.16
C LEU A 102 11.43 3.20 2.28
N ASN A 103 12.18 4.21 2.74
CA ASN A 103 13.34 4.71 2.03
C ASN A 103 14.44 3.66 1.89
N LYS A 104 14.63 2.85 2.92
CA LYS A 104 15.59 1.74 2.88
C LYS A 104 15.20 0.73 1.80
N PHE A 105 13.92 0.37 1.72
CA PHE A 105 13.44 -0.53 0.67
C PHE A 105 13.65 0.05 -0.73
N ALA A 106 13.39 1.34 -0.90
CA ALA A 106 13.54 2.01 -2.18
C ALA A 106 14.99 2.03 -2.67
N ASN A 107 15.94 1.95 -1.75
CA ASN A 107 17.38 1.98 -2.05
C ASN A 107 18.04 0.59 -2.10
N GLU A 108 17.28 -0.47 -2.00
CA GLU A 108 17.80 -1.84 -2.11
C GLU A 108 18.29 -2.17 -3.53
#